data_4400ad7537ae3398092feb9dde029436
#
_entry.id   4400ad7537ae3398092feb9dde029436
#
_cell.length_a   1.000
_cell.length_b   1.000
_cell.length_c   1.000
_cell.angle_alpha   90.00
_cell.angle_beta   90.00
_cell.angle_gamma   90.00
#
_symmetry.space_group_name_H-M   'P 1'
#
loop_
_entity.id
_entity.type
_entity.pdbx_description
1 polymer ?
#
loop_
_entity_poly.entity_id
_entity_poly.type
_entity_poly.pdbx_seq_one_letter_code
_entity_poly.pdbx_strand_id
1 'polypeptide(L)'
;MAKAKIGPAGIEYIQGALLRPKKVDGHNHGNYLIATHRQAATNNPDGCQRLYTRGADAYKRSTALSTKEVEIRNRFTAVQAMVKTRSTSLAHMTADQEAFEAQKNAADGKRTMRAYLWKICGAEYDAEHPQG
;
A
#
# COMPACT_ATOMS: atom_id res chain seq x y z
N MET A 1 -6.32 12.78 -9.99
CA MET A 1 -6.88 14.06 -10.49
C MET A 1 -6.98 15.01 -9.30
N ALA A 2 -6.66 16.29 -9.50
CA ALA A 2 -6.81 17.28 -8.46
C ALA A 2 -8.29 17.53 -8.14
N LYS A 3 -8.58 17.75 -6.86
CA LYS A 3 -9.91 18.11 -6.36
C LYS A 3 -9.83 19.52 -5.80
N ALA A 4 -10.85 20.32 -6.06
CA ALA A 4 -11.00 21.65 -5.47
C ALA A 4 -12.25 21.66 -4.57
N LYS A 5 -12.13 22.30 -3.41
CA LYS A 5 -13.29 22.65 -2.60
C LYS A 5 -13.70 24.08 -2.92
N ILE A 6 -14.97 24.27 -3.27
CA ILE A 6 -15.55 25.57 -3.61
C ILE A 6 -16.45 25.98 -2.44
N GLY A 7 -16.18 27.16 -1.90
CA GLY A 7 -16.99 27.80 -0.88
C GLY A 7 -17.68 29.08 -1.41
N PRO A 8 -18.42 29.80 -0.57
CA PRO A 8 -19.16 31.00 -0.98
C PRO A 8 -18.31 32.11 -1.58
N ALA A 9 -17.03 32.17 -1.18
CA ALA A 9 -16.06 33.19 -1.66
C ALA A 9 -15.19 32.68 -2.84
N GLY A 10 -15.48 31.49 -3.39
CA GLY A 10 -14.69 30.85 -4.48
C GLY A 10 -13.96 29.59 -4.06
N ILE A 11 -12.76 29.36 -4.62
CA ILE A 11 -11.97 28.15 -4.32
C ILE A 11 -11.32 28.29 -2.95
N GLU A 12 -11.69 27.44 -2.00
CA GLU A 12 -11.11 27.41 -0.65
C GLU A 12 -9.76 26.69 -0.64
N TYR A 13 -9.66 25.55 -1.32
CA TYR A 13 -8.40 24.84 -1.48
C TYR A 13 -8.41 23.88 -2.67
N ILE A 14 -7.21 23.50 -3.10
CA ILE A 14 -6.99 22.50 -4.13
C ILE A 14 -6.11 21.39 -3.55
N GLN A 15 -6.42 20.14 -3.87
CA GLN A 15 -5.65 18.99 -3.43
C GLN A 15 -5.49 17.97 -4.56
N GLY A 16 -4.27 17.45 -4.72
CA GLY A 16 -3.94 16.43 -5.71
C GLY A 16 -2.97 16.90 -6.77
N ALA A 17 -2.78 16.11 -7.81
CA ALA A 17 -1.88 16.43 -8.90
C ALA A 17 -2.55 17.38 -9.90
N LEU A 18 -2.02 18.59 -10.03
CA LEU A 18 -2.44 19.59 -11.00
C LEU A 18 -1.79 19.35 -12.38
N LEU A 19 -0.54 18.93 -12.37
CA LEU A 19 0.22 18.57 -13.56
C LEU A 19 0.86 17.22 -13.36
N ARG A 20 0.84 16.40 -14.40
CA ARG A 20 1.49 15.09 -14.41
C ARG A 20 2.51 15.03 -15.54
N PRO A 21 3.63 14.31 -15.35
CA PRO A 21 4.56 14.03 -16.44
C PRO A 21 3.85 13.34 -17.59
N LYS A 22 4.24 13.69 -18.82
CA LYS A 22 3.81 12.95 -20.01
C LYS A 22 4.65 11.70 -20.16
N LYS A 23 4.02 10.61 -20.55
CA LYS A 23 4.70 9.37 -20.90
C LYS A 23 4.95 9.35 -22.39
N VAL A 24 6.22 9.31 -22.80
CA VAL A 24 6.66 9.20 -24.18
C VAL A 24 7.64 8.04 -24.27
N ASP A 25 7.39 7.11 -25.17
CA ASP A 25 8.23 5.90 -25.37
C ASP A 25 8.52 5.12 -24.07
N GLY A 26 7.52 5.02 -23.20
CA GLY A 26 7.66 4.34 -21.91
C GLY A 26 8.35 5.16 -20.80
N HIS A 27 8.92 6.31 -21.12
CA HIS A 27 9.61 7.19 -20.19
C HIS A 27 8.74 8.38 -19.76
N ASN A 28 8.87 8.80 -18.51
CA ASN A 28 8.19 9.97 -17.99
C ASN A 28 9.01 11.23 -18.26
N HIS A 29 8.38 12.23 -18.88
CA HIS A 29 8.96 13.53 -19.15
C HIS A 29 8.26 14.62 -18.36
N GLY A 30 9.02 15.44 -17.66
CA GLY A 30 8.53 16.53 -16.84
C GLY A 30 8.37 16.18 -15.37
N ASN A 31 7.75 17.08 -14.64
CA ASN A 31 7.56 16.98 -13.22
C ASN A 31 6.08 16.94 -12.86
N TYR A 32 5.77 16.39 -11.70
CA TYR A 32 4.48 16.59 -11.07
C TYR A 32 4.42 17.99 -10.46
N LEU A 33 3.29 18.68 -10.63
CA LEU A 33 2.88 19.79 -9.79
C LEU A 33 1.79 19.28 -8.86
N ILE A 34 2.04 19.31 -7.57
CA ILE A 34 1.17 18.72 -6.56
C ILE A 34 0.70 19.81 -5.61
N ALA A 35 -0.61 19.87 -5.41
CA ALA A 35 -1.25 20.68 -4.38
C ALA A 35 -1.60 19.82 -3.17
N THR A 36 -1.22 20.25 -1.99
CA THR A 36 -1.65 19.64 -0.72
C THR A 36 -2.30 20.69 0.15
N HIS A 37 -3.32 20.27 0.88
CA HIS A 37 -4.00 21.09 1.87
C HIS A 37 -3.93 20.43 3.24
N ARG A 38 -3.46 21.15 4.24
CA ARG A 38 -3.58 20.77 5.65
C ARG A 38 -4.79 21.48 6.24
N GLN A 39 -5.63 20.71 6.89
CA GLN A 39 -6.76 21.29 7.64
C GLN A 39 -6.27 22.13 8.81
N ALA A 40 -7.12 23.05 9.26
CA ALA A 40 -6.89 23.83 10.46
C ALA A 40 -6.67 22.89 11.67
N ALA A 41 -5.69 23.24 12.49
CA ALA A 41 -5.34 22.55 13.71
C ALA A 41 -4.89 23.56 14.75
N THR A 42 -4.73 23.15 16.01
CA THR A 42 -4.33 24.03 17.12
C THR A 42 -3.08 24.87 16.80
N ASN A 43 -2.10 24.27 16.12
CA ASN A 43 -0.85 24.94 15.74
C ASN A 43 -0.92 25.68 14.40
N ASN A 44 -2.01 25.56 13.67
CA ASN A 44 -2.22 26.18 12.37
C ASN A 44 -3.72 26.41 12.14
N PRO A 45 -4.33 27.44 12.78
CA PRO A 45 -5.77 27.64 12.80
C PRO A 45 -6.41 27.80 11.41
N ASP A 46 -5.67 28.38 10.47
CA ASP A 46 -6.15 28.66 9.11
C ASP A 46 -5.87 27.49 8.13
N GLY A 47 -5.19 26.43 8.58
CA GLY A 47 -4.69 25.41 7.69
C GLY A 47 -3.58 25.93 6.77
N CYS A 48 -3.18 25.15 5.79
CA CYS A 48 -2.27 25.64 4.76
C CYS A 48 -2.46 24.94 3.43
N GLN A 49 -2.37 25.74 2.36
CA GLN A 49 -2.25 25.26 0.99
C GLN A 49 -0.78 25.28 0.59
N ARG A 50 -0.27 24.16 0.07
CA ARG A 50 1.09 24.05 -0.45
C ARG A 50 1.07 23.57 -1.89
N LEU A 51 1.91 24.18 -2.69
CA LEU A 51 2.23 23.74 -4.05
C LEU A 51 3.71 23.34 -4.09
N TYR A 52 4.01 22.18 -4.62
CA TYR A 52 5.37 21.75 -4.81
C TYR A 52 5.54 20.92 -6.08
N THR A 53 6.73 20.95 -6.63
CA THR A 53 7.08 20.12 -7.78
C THR A 53 7.81 18.86 -7.31
N ARG A 54 7.56 17.75 -8.01
CA ARG A 54 8.25 16.49 -7.80
C ARG A 54 8.65 15.92 -9.15
N GLY A 55 9.90 15.55 -9.30
CA GLY A 55 10.37 14.83 -10.49
C GLY A 55 9.61 13.51 -10.66
N ALA A 56 9.36 13.13 -11.91
CA ALA A 56 8.66 11.87 -12.21
C ALA A 56 9.35 10.65 -11.60
N ASP A 57 10.67 10.71 -11.48
CA ASP A 57 11.52 9.63 -10.96
C ASP A 57 12.09 9.91 -9.57
N ALA A 58 11.54 10.91 -8.84
CA ALA A 58 12.04 11.35 -7.53
C ALA A 58 12.14 10.22 -6.48
N TYR A 59 11.34 9.17 -6.64
CA TYR A 59 11.34 8.02 -5.73
C TYR A 59 11.89 6.74 -6.37
N LYS A 60 12.42 6.82 -7.58
CA LYS A 60 13.11 5.67 -8.15
C LYS A 60 14.43 5.47 -7.42
N ARG A 61 14.62 4.25 -6.99
CA ARG A 61 15.87 3.84 -6.39
C ARG A 61 16.96 3.81 -7.46
N SER A 62 18.09 4.44 -7.18
CA SER A 62 19.26 4.48 -8.08
C SER A 62 20.14 3.22 -7.97
N THR A 63 20.02 2.49 -6.86
CA THR A 63 20.80 1.26 -6.62
C THR A 63 19.96 0.01 -6.85
N ALA A 64 20.61 -1.05 -7.35
CA ALA A 64 19.97 -2.37 -7.46
C ALA A 64 19.49 -2.88 -6.09
N LEU A 65 18.49 -3.75 -6.10
CA LEU A 65 18.00 -4.41 -4.90
C LEU A 65 19.08 -5.35 -4.36
N SER A 66 19.26 -5.39 -3.04
CA SER A 66 20.09 -6.41 -2.40
C SER A 66 19.44 -7.78 -2.50
N THR A 67 20.24 -8.85 -2.37
CA THR A 67 19.73 -10.23 -2.38
C THR A 67 18.60 -10.42 -1.37
N LYS A 68 18.78 -9.91 -0.14
CA LYS A 68 17.75 -9.99 0.91
C LYS A 68 16.45 -9.27 0.53
N GLU A 69 16.53 -8.13 -0.13
CA GLU A 69 15.33 -7.41 -0.58
C GLU A 69 14.60 -8.16 -1.69
N VAL A 70 15.34 -8.81 -2.58
CA VAL A 70 14.76 -9.68 -3.61
C VAL A 70 14.05 -10.87 -2.96
N GLU A 71 14.67 -11.52 -1.99
CA GLU A 71 14.10 -12.64 -1.24
C GLU A 71 12.80 -12.23 -0.51
N ILE A 72 12.81 -11.10 0.20
CA ILE A 72 11.62 -10.57 0.88
C ILE A 72 10.49 -10.30 -0.11
N ARG A 73 10.79 -9.72 -1.28
CA ARG A 73 9.79 -9.47 -2.33
C ARG A 73 9.24 -10.75 -2.91
N ASN A 74 10.11 -11.72 -3.18
CA ASN A 74 9.70 -13.02 -3.71
C ASN A 74 8.81 -13.76 -2.70
N ARG A 75 9.20 -13.77 -1.43
CA ARG A 75 8.38 -14.31 -0.34
C ARG A 75 7.01 -13.65 -0.28
N PHE A 76 6.98 -12.32 -0.28
CA PHE A 76 5.72 -11.57 -0.24
C PHE A 76 4.80 -11.94 -1.42
N THR A 77 5.34 -11.97 -2.64
CA THR A 77 4.57 -12.29 -3.85
C THR A 77 4.05 -13.73 -3.81
N ALA A 78 4.89 -14.68 -3.40
CA ALA A 78 4.50 -16.08 -3.30
C ALA A 78 3.42 -16.29 -2.24
N VAL A 79 3.61 -15.76 -1.04
CA VAL A 79 2.63 -15.86 0.06
C VAL A 79 1.31 -15.18 -0.33
N GLN A 80 1.35 -14.04 -1.01
CA GLN A 80 0.14 -13.38 -1.52
C GLN A 80 -0.64 -14.27 -2.49
N ALA A 81 0.04 -14.94 -3.40
CA ALA A 81 -0.57 -15.88 -4.33
C ALA A 81 -1.18 -17.09 -3.60
N MET A 82 -0.48 -17.65 -2.61
CA MET A 82 -0.97 -18.75 -1.78
C MET A 82 -2.24 -18.34 -1.02
N VAL A 83 -2.24 -17.17 -0.37
CA VAL A 83 -3.42 -16.62 0.34
C VAL A 83 -4.59 -16.45 -0.60
N LYS A 84 -4.37 -15.91 -1.79
CA LYS A 84 -5.42 -15.75 -2.80
C LYS A 84 -6.01 -17.09 -3.21
N THR A 85 -5.18 -18.06 -3.52
CA THR A 85 -5.61 -19.40 -3.92
C THR A 85 -6.38 -20.10 -2.79
N ARG A 86 -5.85 -20.07 -1.56
CA ARG A 86 -6.47 -20.69 -0.40
C ARG A 86 -7.80 -20.04 -0.02
N SER A 87 -7.90 -18.71 -0.09
CA SER A 87 -9.15 -17.98 0.22
C SER A 87 -10.29 -18.27 -0.76
N THR A 88 -9.98 -18.72 -1.96
CA THR A 88 -10.97 -19.11 -2.98
C THR A 88 -11.20 -20.61 -3.07
N SER A 89 -10.45 -21.41 -2.31
CA SER A 89 -10.56 -22.89 -2.33
C SER A 89 -11.69 -23.37 -1.43
N LEU A 90 -12.70 -23.97 -2.03
CA LEU A 90 -13.82 -24.57 -1.29
C LEU A 90 -13.35 -25.68 -0.34
N ALA A 91 -12.27 -26.40 -0.68
CA ALA A 91 -11.73 -27.46 0.15
C ALA A 91 -11.17 -26.95 1.50
N HIS A 92 -10.67 -25.72 1.56
CA HIS A 92 -10.09 -25.13 2.74
C HIS A 92 -11.04 -24.18 3.50
N MET A 93 -12.09 -23.69 2.83
CA MET A 93 -12.92 -22.59 3.33
C MET A 93 -13.51 -22.87 4.72
N THR A 94 -14.14 -24.02 4.92
CA THR A 94 -14.79 -24.37 6.19
C THR A 94 -13.76 -24.58 7.29
N ALA A 95 -12.72 -25.37 7.03
CA ALA A 95 -11.69 -25.67 8.03
C ALA A 95 -10.90 -24.41 8.43
N ASP A 96 -10.58 -23.55 7.48
CA ASP A 96 -9.90 -22.28 7.75
C ASP A 96 -10.78 -21.30 8.53
N GLN A 97 -12.09 -21.28 8.26
CA GLN A 97 -13.06 -20.48 9.01
C GLN A 97 -13.13 -20.94 10.48
N GLU A 98 -13.28 -22.24 10.72
CA GLU A 98 -13.33 -22.80 12.07
C GLU A 98 -12.04 -22.55 12.85
N ALA A 99 -10.89 -22.77 12.21
CA ALA A 99 -9.58 -22.52 12.81
C ALA A 99 -9.35 -21.03 13.12
N PHE A 100 -9.79 -20.14 12.23
CA PHE A 100 -9.74 -18.71 12.47
C PHE A 100 -10.62 -18.31 13.65
N GLU A 101 -11.87 -18.77 13.72
CA GLU A 101 -12.78 -18.47 14.82
C GLU A 101 -12.24 -18.95 16.19
N ALA A 102 -11.57 -20.10 16.21
CA ALA A 102 -10.97 -20.65 17.43
C ALA A 102 -9.84 -19.78 17.99
N GLN A 103 -9.08 -19.07 17.14
CA GLN A 103 -7.89 -18.32 17.55
C GLN A 103 -8.07 -16.79 17.60
N LYS A 104 -9.11 -16.22 16.99
CA LYS A 104 -9.25 -14.77 16.82
C LYS A 104 -9.26 -13.96 18.12
N ASN A 105 -9.72 -14.56 19.22
CA ASN A 105 -9.81 -13.94 20.54
C ASN A 105 -8.61 -14.25 21.45
N ALA A 106 -7.65 -15.06 20.98
CA ALA A 106 -6.42 -15.31 21.72
C ALA A 106 -5.54 -14.05 21.79
N ALA A 107 -4.66 -13.94 22.79
CA ALA A 107 -3.80 -12.77 22.98
C ALA A 107 -2.90 -12.49 21.78
N ASP A 108 -2.41 -13.54 21.12
CA ASP A 108 -1.57 -13.49 19.90
C ASP A 108 -2.35 -13.83 18.62
N GLY A 109 -3.67 -13.98 18.73
CA GLY A 109 -4.56 -14.34 17.64
C GLY A 109 -4.69 -13.26 16.57
N LYS A 110 -4.87 -13.69 15.34
CA LYS A 110 -5.12 -12.78 14.22
C LYS A 110 -6.60 -12.40 14.18
N ARG A 111 -6.88 -11.11 14.14
CA ARG A 111 -8.25 -10.58 14.21
C ARG A 111 -8.99 -10.55 12.88
N THR A 112 -8.30 -10.76 11.78
CA THR A 112 -8.90 -10.84 10.44
C THR A 112 -8.52 -12.14 9.75
N MET A 113 -9.44 -12.68 8.97
CA MET A 113 -9.22 -13.91 8.19
C MET A 113 -8.02 -13.78 7.26
N ARG A 114 -7.84 -12.63 6.63
CA ARG A 114 -6.69 -12.37 5.76
C ARG A 114 -5.36 -12.45 6.53
N ALA A 115 -5.28 -11.84 7.70
CA ALA A 115 -4.07 -11.90 8.53
C ALA A 115 -3.77 -13.32 9.03
N TYR A 116 -4.81 -14.09 9.32
CA TYR A 116 -4.71 -15.51 9.67
C TYR A 116 -4.15 -16.34 8.51
N LEU A 117 -4.70 -16.20 7.31
CA LEU A 117 -4.21 -16.89 6.12
C LEU A 117 -2.77 -16.50 5.79
N TRP A 118 -2.38 -15.23 5.95
CA TRP A 118 -1.00 -14.79 5.79
C TRP A 118 -0.04 -15.49 6.76
N LYS A 119 -0.45 -15.70 8.01
CA LYS A 119 0.34 -16.43 9.00
C LYS A 119 0.57 -17.87 8.57
N ILE A 120 -0.48 -18.56 8.14
CA ILE A 120 -0.41 -19.98 7.73
C ILE A 120 0.41 -20.13 6.45
N CYS A 121 0.06 -19.42 5.39
CA CYS A 121 0.76 -19.50 4.12
C CYS A 121 2.23 -19.03 4.23
N GLY A 122 2.50 -18.06 5.09
CA GLY A 122 3.86 -17.64 5.40
C GLY A 122 4.68 -18.75 6.05
N ALA A 123 4.11 -19.46 7.01
CA ALA A 123 4.77 -20.60 7.66
C ALA A 123 4.99 -21.78 6.69
N GLU A 124 4.03 -22.07 5.82
CA GLU A 124 4.16 -23.08 4.76
C GLU A 124 5.30 -22.72 3.79
N TYR A 125 5.34 -21.47 3.32
CA TYR A 125 6.40 -21.00 2.45
C TYR A 125 7.78 -21.10 3.11
N ASP A 126 7.91 -20.67 4.36
CA ASP A 126 9.17 -20.70 5.11
C ASP A 126 9.65 -22.14 5.36
N ALA A 127 8.73 -23.09 5.53
CA ALA A 127 9.05 -24.51 5.67
C ALA A 127 9.58 -25.12 4.35
N GLU A 128 9.04 -24.66 3.21
CA GLU A 128 9.51 -25.09 1.88
C GLU A 128 10.82 -24.42 1.45
N HIS A 129 11.11 -23.23 2.01
CA HIS A 129 12.29 -22.43 1.69
C HIS A 129 13.08 -22.11 2.98
N PRO A 130 13.69 -23.11 3.63
CA PRO A 130 14.44 -22.86 4.85
C PRO A 130 15.58 -21.88 4.54
N GLN A 131 15.60 -20.79 5.26
CA GLN A 131 16.69 -19.82 5.23
C GLN A 131 17.92 -20.51 5.81
N GLY A 132 18.89 -20.78 4.94
CA GLY A 132 20.17 -21.36 5.34
C GLY A 132 20.97 -20.47 6.28
#